data_2e01eab35c77880e853e7eeb1751642f
#
_entry.id   2e01eab35c77880e853e7eeb1751642f
#
_cell.length_a   1.000
_cell.length_b   1.000
_cell.length_c   1.000
_cell.angle_alpha   90.00
_cell.angle_beta   90.00
_cell.angle_gamma   90.00
#
_symmetry.space_group_name_H-M   'P 1'
#
loop_
_entity.id
_entity.type
_entity.pdbx_description
1 polymer ?
#
loop_
_entity_poly.entity_id
_entity_poly.type
_entity_poly.pdbx_seq_one_letter_code
_entity_poly.pdbx_strand_id
1 'polypeptide(L)'
;MKQFITILTFMTVANISMAQNGTATTTKTTFSRETTVSINIQANQAIVWSLLTNASDFPRWNSTIVSIDGNIALGEKIQLKSTLDTTRTFKLKVKSFEKESSLSWGDGKGDRTYTITPNGTGGVTFTMTEKIGGLMFPMYAKYIPSFDESFEQFAADLKKEAEIINQTK
;
A
#
# COMPACT_ATOMS: atom_id res chain seq x y z
N MET A 1 -3.80 -66.78 13.88
CA MET A 1 -3.19 -65.70 13.12
C MET A 1 -4.00 -64.44 13.35
N LYS A 2 -3.49 -63.50 14.17
CA LYS A 2 -4.16 -62.21 14.43
C LYS A 2 -3.53 -61.18 13.52
N GLN A 3 -4.30 -60.63 12.60
CA GLN A 3 -3.88 -59.53 11.73
C GLN A 3 -4.02 -58.22 12.50
N PHE A 4 -2.91 -57.49 12.68
CA PHE A 4 -2.91 -56.12 13.18
C PHE A 4 -3.08 -55.18 11.99
N ILE A 5 -4.20 -54.48 11.95
CA ILE A 5 -4.45 -53.36 10.99
C ILE A 5 -3.86 -52.11 11.61
N THR A 6 -2.74 -51.64 11.06
CA THR A 6 -2.15 -50.35 11.43
C THR A 6 -2.86 -49.25 10.65
N ILE A 7 -3.69 -48.45 11.33
CA ILE A 7 -4.32 -47.25 10.75
C ILE A 7 -3.29 -46.12 10.80
N LEU A 8 -2.79 -45.76 9.63
CA LEU A 8 -1.90 -44.60 9.45
C LEU A 8 -2.75 -43.33 9.34
N THR A 9 -2.86 -42.60 10.45
CA THR A 9 -3.56 -41.32 10.47
C THR A 9 -2.70 -40.24 9.81
N PHE A 10 -3.05 -39.82 8.60
CA PHE A 10 -2.45 -38.66 7.93
C PHE A 10 -2.93 -37.39 8.62
N MET A 11 -2.10 -36.78 9.47
CA MET A 11 -2.33 -35.41 9.95
C MET A 11 -1.99 -34.43 8.82
N THR A 12 -2.99 -33.90 8.14
CA THR A 12 -2.84 -32.73 7.28
C THR A 12 -2.61 -31.51 8.15
N VAL A 13 -1.38 -31.05 8.24
CA VAL A 13 -1.04 -29.74 8.83
C VAL A 13 -1.53 -28.68 7.86
N ALA A 14 -2.71 -28.09 8.12
CA ALA A 14 -3.13 -26.89 7.46
C ALA A 14 -2.19 -25.76 7.88
N ASN A 15 -1.29 -25.35 6.98
CA ASN A 15 -0.51 -24.14 7.16
C ASN A 15 -1.49 -22.94 7.06
N ILE A 16 -1.98 -22.49 8.21
CA ILE A 16 -2.67 -21.20 8.31
C ILE A 16 -1.57 -20.14 8.10
N SER A 17 -1.42 -19.70 6.86
CA SER A 17 -0.61 -18.53 6.55
C SER A 17 -1.32 -17.34 7.19
N MET A 18 -0.88 -16.96 8.39
CA MET A 18 -1.30 -15.70 9.00
C MET A 18 -0.89 -14.60 8.03
N ALA A 19 -1.86 -13.96 7.40
CA ALA A 19 -1.63 -12.77 6.60
C ALA A 19 -1.00 -11.73 7.52
N GLN A 20 0.31 -11.55 7.41
CA GLN A 20 1.03 -10.57 8.19
C GLN A 20 0.64 -9.21 7.64
N ASN A 21 -0.27 -8.52 8.33
CA ASN A 21 -0.61 -7.13 8.03
C ASN A 21 0.65 -6.29 8.27
N GLY A 22 0.97 -5.41 7.31
CA GLY A 22 2.06 -4.47 7.51
C GLY A 22 1.75 -3.55 8.67
N THR A 23 2.74 -3.28 9.52
CA THR A 23 2.63 -2.30 10.61
C THR A 23 3.22 -0.98 10.14
N ALA A 24 2.48 0.10 10.30
CA ALA A 24 2.98 1.43 9.99
C ALA A 24 3.92 1.93 11.08
N THR A 25 4.93 2.67 10.66
CA THR A 25 5.90 3.31 11.56
C THR A 25 5.98 4.79 11.23
N THR A 26 5.81 5.65 12.25
CA THR A 26 5.92 7.10 12.11
C THR A 26 7.12 7.66 12.84
N THR A 27 8.03 8.29 12.11
CA THR A 27 9.16 9.05 12.63
C THR A 27 8.86 10.55 12.56
N LYS A 28 9.15 11.27 13.63
CA LYS A 28 8.92 12.72 13.74
C LYS A 28 10.22 13.45 14.04
N THR A 29 10.41 14.58 13.36
CA THR A 29 11.44 15.57 13.68
C THR A 29 10.80 16.94 13.90
N THR A 30 11.58 17.96 14.22
CA THR A 30 11.07 19.33 14.35
C THR A 30 10.42 19.84 13.05
N PHE A 31 10.97 19.45 11.88
CA PHE A 31 10.57 20.01 10.60
C PHE A 31 9.93 18.98 9.65
N SER A 32 9.70 17.73 10.09
CA SER A 32 9.08 16.73 9.25
C SER A 32 8.43 15.60 10.05
N ARG A 33 7.51 14.91 9.39
CA ARG A 33 6.98 13.61 9.80
C ARG A 33 7.04 12.67 8.59
N GLU A 34 7.47 11.45 8.83
CA GLU A 34 7.53 10.39 7.84
C GLU A 34 6.81 9.15 8.39
N THR A 35 5.82 8.67 7.63
CA THR A 35 5.08 7.45 7.94
C THR A 35 5.38 6.43 6.86
N THR A 36 5.74 5.21 7.25
CA THR A 36 6.07 4.11 6.34
C THR A 36 5.34 2.85 6.75
N VAL A 37 4.79 2.12 5.76
CA VAL A 37 4.29 0.75 5.91
C VAL A 37 4.95 -0.14 4.87
N SER A 38 5.26 -1.39 5.23
CA SER A 38 5.80 -2.40 4.32
C SER A 38 5.09 -3.72 4.51
N ILE A 39 4.76 -4.42 3.41
CA ILE A 39 4.04 -5.69 3.43
C ILE A 39 4.49 -6.60 2.29
N ASN A 40 4.53 -7.91 2.55
CA ASN A 40 4.76 -8.91 1.51
C ASN A 40 3.43 -9.32 0.85
N ILE A 41 3.42 -9.30 -0.48
CA ILE A 41 2.28 -9.63 -1.33
C ILE A 41 2.66 -10.82 -2.21
N GLN A 42 1.86 -11.89 -2.18
CA GLN A 42 2.06 -13.09 -3.00
C GLN A 42 1.37 -12.91 -4.36
N ALA A 43 1.82 -11.91 -5.10
CA ALA A 43 1.33 -11.60 -6.44
C ALA A 43 2.45 -11.09 -7.33
N ASN A 44 2.23 -11.21 -8.64
CA ASN A 44 3.13 -10.68 -9.65
C ASN A 44 3.25 -9.15 -9.55
N GLN A 45 4.45 -8.63 -9.77
CA GLN A 45 4.78 -7.21 -9.75
C GLN A 45 3.87 -6.38 -10.67
N ALA A 46 3.57 -6.88 -11.88
CA ALA A 46 2.69 -6.21 -12.83
C ALA A 46 1.24 -6.07 -12.33
N ILE A 47 0.73 -7.02 -11.52
CA ILE A 47 -0.60 -6.94 -10.91
C ILE A 47 -0.63 -5.79 -9.90
N VAL A 48 0.33 -5.74 -8.99
CA VAL A 48 0.43 -4.68 -7.98
C VAL A 48 0.58 -3.31 -8.66
N TRP A 49 1.41 -3.23 -9.70
CA TRP A 49 1.58 -2.02 -10.49
C TRP A 49 0.29 -1.54 -11.16
N SER A 50 -0.46 -2.47 -11.76
CA SER A 50 -1.72 -2.14 -12.43
C SER A 50 -2.77 -1.57 -11.46
N LEU A 51 -2.84 -2.10 -10.24
CA LEU A 51 -3.71 -1.57 -9.19
C LEU A 51 -3.29 -0.15 -8.77
N LEU A 52 -1.99 0.11 -8.61
CA LEU A 52 -1.46 1.41 -8.18
C LEU A 52 -1.54 2.48 -9.27
N THR A 53 -1.69 2.13 -10.54
CA THR A 53 -1.67 3.08 -11.66
C THR A 53 -3.01 3.27 -12.35
N ASN A 54 -4.04 2.49 -12.01
CA ASN A 54 -5.39 2.68 -12.49
C ASN A 54 -6.20 3.58 -11.55
N ALA A 55 -6.16 4.90 -11.80
CA ALA A 55 -6.78 5.91 -10.95
C ALA A 55 -8.28 5.64 -10.69
N SER A 56 -9.03 5.27 -11.72
CA SER A 56 -10.49 5.06 -11.64
C SER A 56 -10.89 3.82 -10.84
N ASP A 57 -9.97 2.88 -10.66
CA ASP A 57 -10.25 1.58 -10.00
C ASP A 57 -9.97 1.61 -8.48
N PHE A 58 -9.28 2.63 -7.97
CA PHE A 58 -8.95 2.72 -6.54
C PHE A 58 -10.15 2.52 -5.61
N PRO A 59 -11.33 3.17 -5.82
CA PRO A 59 -12.45 3.02 -4.91
C PRO A 59 -13.03 1.60 -4.85
N ARG A 60 -12.78 0.77 -5.86
CA ARG A 60 -13.26 -0.61 -5.91
C ARG A 60 -12.50 -1.51 -4.93
N TRP A 61 -11.20 -1.32 -4.82
CA TRP A 61 -10.34 -2.23 -4.06
C TRP A 61 -9.72 -1.60 -2.81
N ASN A 62 -9.66 -0.27 -2.69
CA ASN A 62 -9.02 0.40 -1.56
C ASN A 62 -10.02 1.24 -0.74
N SER A 63 -10.21 0.85 0.51
CA SER A 63 -11.18 1.49 1.41
C SER A 63 -10.72 2.85 1.96
N THR A 64 -9.44 3.22 1.78
CA THR A 64 -8.90 4.50 2.28
C THR A 64 -8.96 5.63 1.24
N ILE A 65 -9.23 5.30 -0.03
CA ILE A 65 -9.30 6.24 -1.14
C ILE A 65 -10.74 6.35 -1.62
N VAL A 66 -11.28 7.57 -1.59
CA VAL A 66 -12.63 7.87 -2.08
C VAL A 66 -12.64 8.04 -3.60
N SER A 67 -11.67 8.78 -4.14
CA SER A 67 -11.46 8.91 -5.60
C SER A 67 -10.06 9.38 -5.93
N ILE A 68 -9.61 9.04 -7.14
CA ILE A 68 -8.46 9.67 -7.80
C ILE A 68 -8.93 10.08 -9.20
N ASP A 69 -8.93 11.37 -9.47
CA ASP A 69 -9.27 11.93 -10.77
C ASP A 69 -7.99 12.39 -11.48
N GLY A 70 -7.87 12.07 -12.77
CA GLY A 70 -6.71 12.36 -13.59
C GLY A 70 -5.94 11.10 -13.99
N ASN A 71 -4.85 11.29 -14.74
CA ASN A 71 -4.01 10.20 -15.23
C ASN A 71 -2.77 10.06 -14.34
N ILE A 72 -2.51 8.85 -13.84
CA ILE A 72 -1.30 8.55 -13.07
C ILE A 72 -0.15 8.28 -14.03
N ALA A 73 0.48 9.36 -14.49
CA ALA A 73 1.64 9.33 -15.38
C ALA A 73 2.63 10.45 -15.03
N LEU A 74 3.91 10.28 -15.35
CA LEU A 74 4.96 11.22 -14.98
C LEU A 74 4.62 12.66 -15.42
N GLY A 75 4.68 13.58 -14.46
CA GLY A 75 4.43 15.00 -14.68
C GLY A 75 2.96 15.42 -14.64
N GLU A 76 2.02 14.47 -14.73
CA GLU A 76 0.60 14.72 -14.71
C GLU A 76 0.10 15.16 -13.33
N LYS A 77 -1.04 15.85 -13.33
CA LYS A 77 -1.73 16.29 -12.10
C LYS A 77 -2.91 15.38 -11.82
N ILE A 78 -3.05 14.96 -10.58
CA ILE A 78 -4.18 14.18 -10.08
C ILE A 78 -4.89 14.91 -8.95
N GLN A 79 -6.16 14.58 -8.75
CA GLN A 79 -6.97 15.07 -7.63
C GLN A 79 -7.38 13.85 -6.79
N LEU A 80 -6.95 13.83 -5.53
CA LEU A 80 -7.18 12.71 -4.63
C LEU A 80 -8.13 13.14 -3.50
N LYS A 81 -9.14 12.32 -3.23
CA LYS A 81 -9.96 12.34 -2.01
C LYS A 81 -9.71 11.09 -1.20
N SER A 82 -9.52 11.26 0.10
CA SER A 82 -9.26 10.16 1.02
C SER A 82 -10.26 10.15 2.17
N THR A 83 -10.43 9.01 2.83
CA THR A 83 -11.30 8.87 4.00
C THR A 83 -10.75 9.59 5.24
N LEU A 84 -9.47 9.92 5.26
CA LEU A 84 -8.86 10.71 6.35
C LEU A 84 -9.38 12.15 6.41
N ASP A 85 -9.75 12.73 5.26
CA ASP A 85 -10.38 14.04 5.16
C ASP A 85 -11.27 14.07 3.92
N THR A 86 -12.53 13.70 4.10
CA THR A 86 -13.53 13.61 3.02
C THR A 86 -13.96 14.97 2.47
N THR A 87 -13.67 16.04 3.20
CA THR A 87 -14.04 17.42 2.81
C THR A 87 -13.01 18.04 1.85
N ARG A 88 -11.78 17.49 1.84
CA ARG A 88 -10.67 18.05 1.08
C ARG A 88 -10.36 17.24 -0.17
N THR A 89 -10.09 17.94 -1.26
CA THR A 89 -9.49 17.38 -2.48
C THR A 89 -8.03 17.81 -2.55
N PHE A 90 -7.13 16.83 -2.54
CA PHE A 90 -5.71 17.07 -2.64
C PHE A 90 -5.30 17.14 -4.11
N LYS A 91 -4.68 18.26 -4.51
CA LYS A 91 -4.13 18.44 -5.85
C LYS A 91 -2.66 18.06 -5.82
N LEU A 92 -2.34 16.96 -6.46
CA LEU A 92 -1.00 16.34 -6.42
C LEU A 92 -0.41 16.28 -7.83
N LYS A 93 0.91 16.24 -7.91
CA LYS A 93 1.64 16.00 -9.15
C LYS A 93 2.37 14.68 -9.06
N VAL A 94 2.31 13.86 -10.10
CA VAL A 94 3.13 12.64 -10.22
C VAL A 94 4.57 13.07 -10.49
N LYS A 95 5.48 12.76 -9.56
CA LYS A 95 6.88 13.22 -9.54
C LYS A 95 7.85 12.18 -10.05
N SER A 96 7.56 10.88 -9.85
CA SER A 96 8.31 9.77 -10.42
C SER A 96 7.36 8.68 -10.90
N PHE A 97 7.77 7.93 -11.92
CA PHE A 97 6.98 6.86 -12.52
C PHE A 97 7.95 5.87 -13.21
N GLU A 98 8.43 4.90 -12.42
CA GLU A 98 9.31 3.83 -12.86
C GLU A 98 8.47 2.55 -12.95
N LYS A 99 8.17 2.14 -14.19
CA LYS A 99 7.23 1.03 -14.45
C LYS A 99 7.55 -0.19 -13.58
N GLU A 100 6.52 -0.68 -12.90
CA GLU A 100 6.54 -1.85 -12.02
C GLU A 100 7.51 -1.75 -10.82
N SER A 101 8.16 -0.63 -10.59
CA SER A 101 9.17 -0.45 -9.54
C SER A 101 8.79 0.63 -8.54
N SER A 102 8.60 1.87 -9.00
CA SER A 102 8.28 2.97 -8.10
C SER A 102 7.39 4.04 -8.72
N LEU A 103 6.58 4.63 -7.87
CA LEU A 103 5.67 5.72 -8.18
C LEU A 103 5.71 6.72 -7.04
N SER A 104 5.78 8.01 -7.34
CA SER A 104 5.56 9.02 -6.32
C SER A 104 4.70 10.16 -6.82
N TRP A 105 3.93 10.74 -5.88
CA TRP A 105 3.20 11.98 -6.09
C TRP A 105 3.22 12.84 -4.83
N GLY A 106 2.96 14.10 -5.00
CA GLY A 106 2.90 15.02 -3.88
C GLY A 106 2.55 16.44 -4.28
N ASP A 107 2.51 17.29 -3.27
CA ASP A 107 2.37 18.73 -3.39
C ASP A 107 3.64 19.45 -2.88
N GLY A 108 3.55 20.74 -2.62
CA GLY A 108 4.69 21.50 -2.06
C GLY A 108 4.97 21.24 -0.57
N LYS A 109 4.19 20.39 0.11
CA LYS A 109 4.29 20.11 1.55
C LYS A 109 4.72 18.70 1.86
N GLY A 110 4.42 17.75 0.97
CA GLY A 110 4.75 16.35 1.18
C GLY A 110 4.72 15.52 -0.08
N ASP A 111 5.36 14.36 0.01
CA ASP A 111 5.46 13.38 -1.04
C ASP A 111 5.11 12.00 -0.52
N ARG A 112 4.27 11.28 -1.26
CA ARG A 112 3.98 9.88 -1.07
C ARG A 112 4.69 9.06 -2.13
N THR A 113 5.43 8.05 -1.69
CA THR A 113 6.19 7.14 -2.57
C THR A 113 5.71 5.72 -2.36
N TYR A 114 5.54 5.00 -3.45
CA TYR A 114 5.25 3.58 -3.51
C TYR A 114 6.41 2.87 -4.15
N THR A 115 6.86 1.77 -3.54
CA THR A 115 7.94 0.95 -4.06
C THR A 115 7.50 -0.51 -4.11
N ILE A 116 7.82 -1.19 -5.20
CA ILE A 116 7.55 -2.61 -5.41
C ILE A 116 8.88 -3.30 -5.68
N THR A 117 9.25 -4.24 -4.82
CA THR A 117 10.51 -4.97 -4.94
C THR A 117 10.23 -6.48 -4.93
N PRO A 118 10.78 -7.27 -5.88
CA PRO A 118 10.68 -8.73 -5.82
C PRO A 118 11.22 -9.26 -4.49
N ASN A 119 10.50 -10.19 -3.84
CA ASN A 119 10.87 -10.70 -2.51
C ASN A 119 11.53 -12.08 -2.51
N GLY A 120 11.87 -12.62 -3.68
CA GLY A 120 12.54 -13.92 -3.82
C GLY A 120 11.64 -15.14 -3.58
N THR A 121 10.37 -14.97 -3.20
CA THR A 121 9.39 -16.05 -2.96
C THR A 121 8.31 -16.13 -4.06
N GLY A 122 8.56 -15.47 -5.20
CA GLY A 122 7.59 -15.37 -6.31
C GLY A 122 6.56 -14.25 -6.14
N GLY A 123 6.66 -13.47 -5.08
CA GLY A 123 5.85 -12.28 -4.82
C GLY A 123 6.69 -11.00 -4.76
N VAL A 124 6.13 -9.98 -4.15
CA VAL A 124 6.77 -8.68 -3.98
C VAL A 124 6.68 -8.19 -2.54
N THR A 125 7.61 -7.33 -2.15
CA THR A 125 7.50 -6.45 -1.00
C THR A 125 7.00 -5.09 -1.50
N PHE A 126 5.84 -4.69 -1.04
CA PHE A 126 5.28 -3.35 -1.26
C PHE A 126 5.64 -2.46 -0.08
N THR A 127 6.12 -1.25 -0.36
CA THR A 127 6.40 -0.22 0.66
C THR A 127 5.73 1.09 0.24
N MET A 128 5.00 1.70 1.16
CA MET A 128 4.44 3.04 1.01
C MET A 128 5.00 3.94 2.08
N THR A 129 5.54 5.09 1.67
CA THR A 129 6.09 6.12 2.57
C THR A 129 5.48 7.46 2.23
N GLU A 130 5.10 8.23 3.24
CA GLU A 130 4.74 9.64 3.08
C GLU A 130 5.58 10.50 3.99
N LYS A 131 6.26 11.46 3.41
CA LYS A 131 7.04 12.47 4.11
C LYS A 131 6.40 13.83 3.94
N ILE A 132 6.02 14.45 5.05
CA ILE A 132 5.51 15.82 5.10
C ILE A 132 6.49 16.65 5.90
N GLY A 133 6.85 17.83 5.39
CA GLY A 133 7.83 18.67 6.08
C GLY A 133 8.03 20.04 5.46
N GLY A 134 9.11 20.70 5.91
CA GLY A 134 9.54 22.03 5.50
C GLY A 134 9.64 23.01 6.67
N LEU A 135 10.17 24.19 6.44
CA LEU A 135 10.40 25.20 7.49
C LEU A 135 9.13 25.58 8.26
N MET A 136 7.97 25.56 7.58
CA MET A 136 6.68 25.93 8.17
C MET A 136 5.98 24.71 8.84
N PHE A 137 6.56 23.52 8.77
CA PHE A 137 5.95 22.29 9.31
C PHE A 137 5.51 22.43 10.78
N PRO A 138 6.30 23.02 11.70
CA PRO A 138 5.90 23.13 13.11
C PRO A 138 4.58 23.91 13.32
N MET A 139 4.23 24.83 12.41
CA MET A 139 3.03 25.65 12.54
C MET A 139 1.75 24.86 12.22
N TYR A 140 1.83 23.85 11.34
CA TYR A 140 0.66 23.08 10.91
C TYR A 140 0.69 21.60 11.28
N ALA A 141 1.81 21.10 11.83
CA ALA A 141 1.98 19.69 12.20
C ALA A 141 0.84 19.15 13.09
N LYS A 142 0.34 19.96 14.03
CA LYS A 142 -0.75 19.58 14.94
C LYS A 142 -2.09 19.35 14.27
N TYR A 143 -2.29 19.85 13.04
CA TYR A 143 -3.52 19.68 12.27
C TYR A 143 -3.47 18.50 11.32
N ILE A 144 -2.33 17.81 11.21
CA ILE A 144 -2.18 16.64 10.36
C ILE A 144 -2.53 15.40 11.19
N PRO A 145 -3.57 14.63 10.81
CA PRO A 145 -3.95 13.41 11.52
C PRO A 145 -2.84 12.35 11.46
N SER A 146 -2.90 11.32 12.31
CA SER A 146 -2.06 10.14 12.13
C SER A 146 -2.43 9.43 10.82
N PHE A 147 -1.42 8.87 10.14
CA PHE A 147 -1.60 8.09 8.93
C PHE A 147 -1.50 6.58 9.18
N ASP A 148 -1.11 6.17 10.38
CA ASP A 148 -0.71 4.80 10.67
C ASP A 148 -1.81 3.79 10.28
N GLU A 149 -3.02 3.93 10.83
CA GLU A 149 -4.16 3.05 10.52
C GLU A 149 -4.54 3.07 9.03
N SER A 150 -4.55 4.27 8.42
CA SER A 150 -4.87 4.40 7.00
C SER A 150 -3.83 3.75 6.09
N PHE A 151 -2.55 3.77 6.49
CA PHE A 151 -1.47 3.13 5.76
C PHE A 151 -1.53 1.62 5.87
N GLU A 152 -1.78 1.10 7.07
CA GLU A 152 -1.97 -0.33 7.31
C GLU A 152 -3.15 -0.86 6.51
N GLN A 153 -4.28 -0.14 6.52
CA GLN A 153 -5.46 -0.52 5.76
C GLN A 153 -5.22 -0.46 4.24
N PHE A 154 -4.55 0.60 3.74
CA PHE A 154 -4.19 0.70 2.32
C PHE A 154 -3.37 -0.51 1.88
N ALA A 155 -2.34 -0.86 2.64
CA ALA A 155 -1.46 -1.98 2.34
C ALA A 155 -2.18 -3.33 2.41
N ALA A 156 -3.08 -3.51 3.38
CA ALA A 156 -3.89 -4.71 3.53
C ALA A 156 -4.87 -4.89 2.35
N ASP A 157 -5.53 -3.81 1.92
CA ASP A 157 -6.45 -3.83 0.77
C ASP A 157 -5.72 -4.16 -0.53
N LEU A 158 -4.56 -3.54 -0.75
CA LEU A 158 -3.72 -3.81 -1.92
C LEU A 158 -3.27 -5.28 -1.95
N LYS A 159 -2.79 -5.80 -0.82
CA LYS A 159 -2.40 -7.21 -0.69
C LYS A 159 -3.56 -8.12 -1.04
N LYS A 160 -4.71 -7.92 -0.40
CA LYS A 160 -5.91 -8.74 -0.60
C LYS A 160 -6.30 -8.79 -2.07
N GLU A 161 -6.42 -7.63 -2.71
CA GLU A 161 -6.87 -7.55 -4.10
C GLU A 161 -5.85 -8.16 -5.07
N ALA A 162 -4.56 -7.85 -4.90
CA ALA A 162 -3.52 -8.38 -5.75
C ALA A 162 -3.42 -9.92 -5.68
N GLU A 163 -3.55 -10.49 -4.48
CA GLU A 163 -3.51 -11.94 -4.28
C GLU A 163 -4.75 -12.64 -4.86
N ILE A 164 -5.93 -12.03 -4.79
CA ILE A 164 -7.15 -12.53 -5.46
C ILE A 164 -6.93 -12.59 -6.97
N ILE A 165 -6.46 -11.50 -7.59
CA ILE A 165 -6.21 -11.45 -9.04
C ILE A 165 -5.15 -12.47 -9.44
N ASN A 166 -4.11 -12.66 -8.63
CA ASN A 166 -3.03 -13.60 -8.92
C ASN A 166 -3.49 -15.07 -8.89
N GLN A 167 -4.49 -15.42 -8.07
CA GLN A 167 -5.05 -16.77 -7.97
C GLN A 167 -6.02 -17.11 -9.12
N THR A 168 -6.55 -16.11 -9.81
CA THR A 168 -7.53 -16.30 -10.91
C THR A 168 -6.88 -16.44 -12.28
N LYS A 169 -5.56 -16.38 -12.37
CA LYS A 169 -4.77 -16.60 -13.59
C LYS A 169 -4.18 -18.01 -13.60
#